data_c54d9f16ca3e49edbb7ff8e48ef2cd6b
#
_entry.id   c54d9f16ca3e49edbb7ff8e48ef2cd6b
#
_cell.length_a   1.000
_cell.length_b   1.000
_cell.length_c   1.000
_cell.angle_alpha   90.00
_cell.angle_beta   90.00
_cell.angle_gamma   90.00
#
_symmetry.space_group_name_H-M   'P 1'
#
loop_
_entity.id
_entity.type
_entity.pdbx_description
1 polymer ?
#
loop_
_entity_poly.entity_id
_entity_poly.type
_entity_poly.pdbx_seq_one_letter_code
_entity_poly.pdbx_strand_id
1 'polypeptide(L)'
;MKSFKLGSSLLTARGIKLFAAWLTVLLASPLAQAQDAQSSASAMPMPPVTIYHLEGRRSERIVWLMEELGFDYELVYTRGDLGASMAAIRALGHEMPMAPTVQYGDQILVESGAIMEMILHRHAPERLAPALDSADYPEYLMWMHYSEGSLAARLFSDYRAWRIQPPTARSPLVDSEAVVQFAENFLAENEWFGGEVFSAADIMMLFPLNVATTLALVDEASFPNVADWKARAEARPAYKRMLAKARPDGMIGSLPKIEQRPPAGPR
;
A
#
# COMPACT_ATOMS: atom_id res chain seq x y z
N MET A 1 31.33 14.21 60.59
CA MET A 1 31.39 15.03 61.80
C MET A 1 30.18 15.91 61.88
N LYS A 2 29.52 15.89 63.02
CA LYS A 2 28.46 16.69 63.59
C LYS A 2 27.01 16.38 63.10
N SER A 3 26.41 15.50 63.88
CA SER A 3 25.06 15.29 64.32
C SER A 3 24.50 16.55 65.00
N PHE A 4 23.21 16.82 64.77
CA PHE A 4 22.40 17.51 65.78
C PHE A 4 20.99 16.89 65.86
N LYS A 5 20.66 16.39 67.05
CA LYS A 5 19.39 15.90 67.50
C LYS A 5 18.64 16.98 68.32
N LEU A 6 17.38 16.69 68.55
CA LEU A 6 16.43 17.21 69.61
C LEU A 6 15.50 18.33 69.08
N GLY A 7 14.23 18.33 69.42
CA GLY A 7 13.53 17.68 70.49
C GLY A 7 12.04 17.80 70.36
N SER A 8 11.37 16.89 71.01
CA SER A 8 9.95 16.72 71.25
C SER A 8 9.28 17.85 72.09
N SER A 9 8.05 18.19 71.77
CA SER A 9 7.13 18.71 72.82
C SER A 9 5.68 18.37 72.46
N LEU A 10 5.10 17.59 73.35
CA LEU A 10 3.69 17.29 73.47
C LEU A 10 2.93 18.51 74.01
N LEU A 11 1.79 18.84 73.45
CA LEU A 11 0.72 19.55 74.15
C LEU A 11 -0.65 19.10 73.65
N THR A 12 -1.38 18.47 74.53
CA THR A 12 -2.78 18.08 74.48
C THR A 12 -3.68 19.30 74.61
N ALA A 13 -4.71 19.45 73.81
CA ALA A 13 -5.95 20.13 74.20
C ALA A 13 -7.16 19.64 73.39
N ARG A 14 -8.18 19.40 74.17
CA ARG A 14 -9.50 18.83 73.87
C ARG A 14 -10.34 19.68 72.90
N GLY A 15 -11.09 18.99 72.07
CA GLY A 15 -12.54 19.20 71.88
C GLY A 15 -12.98 20.32 70.96
N ILE A 16 -13.66 19.90 69.93
CA ILE A 16 -15.01 20.30 69.54
C ILE A 16 -15.41 19.53 68.28
N LYS A 17 -16.46 18.72 68.38
CA LYS A 17 -17.10 18.09 67.25
C LYS A 17 -18.00 19.10 66.55
N LEU A 18 -17.67 19.45 65.30
CA LEU A 18 -18.62 20.08 64.38
C LEU A 18 -18.82 19.18 63.18
N PHE A 19 -20.02 18.64 63.09
CA PHE A 19 -20.54 17.95 61.92
C PHE A 19 -20.68 19.00 60.78
N ALA A 20 -19.83 18.93 59.77
CA ALA A 20 -20.08 19.56 58.51
C ALA A 20 -20.36 18.50 57.46
N ALA A 21 -21.64 18.33 57.14
CA ALA A 21 -22.08 17.54 56.00
C ALA A 21 -21.63 18.24 54.69
N TRP A 22 -20.61 17.68 54.06
CA TRP A 22 -20.24 18.07 52.69
C TRP A 22 -21.12 17.33 51.70
N LEU A 23 -22.05 18.11 51.10
CA LEU A 23 -22.81 17.71 49.93
C LEU A 23 -21.86 17.70 48.74
N THR A 24 -21.29 16.57 48.40
CA THR A 24 -20.53 16.40 47.13
C THR A 24 -21.50 16.33 45.97
N VAL A 25 -21.75 17.48 45.36
CA VAL A 25 -22.36 17.53 44.02
C VAL A 25 -21.31 17.03 43.03
N LEU A 26 -21.46 15.81 42.56
CA LEU A 26 -20.77 15.26 41.41
C LEU A 26 -21.22 16.03 40.16
N LEU A 27 -20.50 17.10 39.82
CA LEU A 27 -20.54 17.65 38.46
C LEU A 27 -19.89 16.64 37.56
N ALA A 28 -20.69 15.77 36.95
CA ALA A 28 -20.27 14.96 35.85
C ALA A 28 -19.85 15.89 34.69
N SER A 29 -18.57 15.95 34.45
CA SER A 29 -18.00 16.73 33.35
C SER A 29 -18.51 16.21 32.01
N PRO A 30 -19.05 17.05 31.13
CA PRO A 30 -19.52 16.63 29.79
C PRO A 30 -18.40 16.14 28.87
N LEU A 31 -17.15 16.13 29.32
CA LEU A 31 -15.99 15.64 28.58
C LEU A 31 -15.86 14.10 28.57
N ALA A 32 -16.54 13.37 29.48
CA ALA A 32 -16.50 11.91 29.52
C ALA A 32 -17.43 11.23 28.49
N GLN A 33 -18.40 11.95 27.92
CA GLN A 33 -19.30 11.43 26.90
C GLN A 33 -18.86 11.65 25.47
N ALA A 34 -17.74 12.35 25.25
CA ALA A 34 -17.18 12.57 23.91
C ALA A 34 -16.18 11.47 23.49
N GLN A 35 -15.80 10.55 24.36
CA GLN A 35 -14.82 9.52 24.07
C GLN A 35 -15.41 8.18 23.57
N ASP A 36 -16.72 7.96 23.74
CA ASP A 36 -17.36 6.73 23.26
C ASP A 36 -17.96 6.86 21.84
N ALA A 37 -17.76 7.98 21.18
CA ALA A 37 -18.13 8.20 19.79
C ALA A 37 -16.93 8.02 18.84
N GLN A 38 -16.02 7.08 19.13
CA GLN A 38 -15.24 6.44 18.10
C GLN A 38 -16.17 5.47 17.36
N SER A 39 -16.98 6.06 16.50
CA SER A 39 -17.77 5.41 15.49
C SER A 39 -16.89 4.37 14.79
N SER A 40 -17.23 3.11 14.92
CA SER A 40 -16.93 2.13 13.89
C SER A 40 -17.41 2.77 12.58
N ALA A 41 -16.48 3.21 11.73
CA ALA A 41 -16.81 3.86 10.48
C ALA A 41 -17.63 2.85 9.66
N SER A 42 -18.95 3.05 9.63
CA SER A 42 -19.84 2.24 8.82
C SER A 42 -19.42 2.45 7.38
N ALA A 43 -19.11 1.35 6.68
CA ALA A 43 -18.73 1.40 5.27
C ALA A 43 -19.79 2.15 4.47
N MET A 44 -19.35 3.13 3.68
CA MET A 44 -20.26 3.87 2.78
C MET A 44 -20.69 2.98 1.63
N PRO A 45 -21.92 3.13 1.11
CA PRO A 45 -22.32 2.47 -0.13
C PRO A 45 -21.38 2.84 -1.28
N MET A 46 -20.97 1.85 -2.07
CA MET A 46 -20.14 2.07 -3.25
C MET A 46 -20.98 2.66 -4.39
N PRO A 47 -20.58 3.79 -5.01
CA PRO A 47 -21.19 4.22 -6.25
C PRO A 47 -20.83 3.29 -7.41
N PRO A 48 -21.48 3.41 -8.60
CA PRO A 48 -21.03 2.70 -9.79
C PRO A 48 -19.54 2.96 -10.08
N VAL A 49 -18.79 1.90 -10.35
CA VAL A 49 -17.37 1.95 -10.65
C VAL A 49 -17.10 1.35 -12.02
N THR A 50 -16.47 2.13 -12.91
CA THR A 50 -15.98 1.66 -14.20
C THR A 50 -14.45 1.78 -14.25
N ILE A 51 -13.76 0.69 -14.49
CA ILE A 51 -12.30 0.63 -14.59
C ILE A 51 -11.92 0.63 -16.06
N TYR A 52 -11.26 1.69 -16.53
CA TYR A 52 -10.66 1.75 -17.87
C TYR A 52 -9.29 1.11 -17.83
N HIS A 53 -9.15 0.00 -18.56
CA HIS A 53 -8.08 -0.95 -18.35
C HIS A 53 -7.12 -1.02 -19.56
N LEU A 54 -5.85 -1.26 -19.25
CA LEU A 54 -4.81 -1.68 -20.20
C LEU A 54 -4.21 -3.01 -19.73
N GLU A 55 -4.31 -4.03 -20.57
CA GLU A 55 -3.81 -5.37 -20.28
C GLU A 55 -2.30 -5.35 -19.91
N GLY A 56 -1.95 -6.01 -18.82
CA GLY A 56 -0.59 -6.07 -18.32
C GLY A 56 -0.07 -4.74 -17.76
N ARG A 57 -0.93 -3.83 -17.37
CA ARG A 57 -0.56 -2.52 -16.82
C ARG A 57 -1.15 -2.32 -15.42
N ARG A 58 -0.82 -1.19 -14.80
CA ARG A 58 -1.17 -0.85 -13.40
C ARG A 58 -2.66 -0.88 -13.08
N SER A 59 -3.53 -0.83 -14.09
CA SER A 59 -4.98 -0.99 -13.91
C SER A 59 -5.38 -2.38 -13.39
N GLU A 60 -4.56 -3.41 -13.59
CA GLU A 60 -4.78 -4.74 -12.99
C GLU A 60 -4.83 -4.67 -11.45
N ARG A 61 -4.12 -3.74 -10.83
CA ARG A 61 -4.17 -3.50 -9.38
C ARG A 61 -5.59 -3.20 -8.89
N ILE A 62 -6.31 -2.36 -9.62
CA ILE A 62 -7.67 -1.97 -9.22
C ILE A 62 -8.64 -3.11 -9.46
N VAL A 63 -8.51 -3.82 -10.58
CA VAL A 63 -9.30 -5.03 -10.83
C VAL A 63 -9.06 -6.06 -9.73
N TRP A 64 -7.80 -6.31 -9.36
CA TRP A 64 -7.46 -7.24 -8.29
C TRP A 64 -8.01 -6.80 -6.93
N LEU A 65 -7.90 -5.52 -6.58
CA LEU A 65 -8.52 -4.96 -5.37
C LEU A 65 -10.02 -5.26 -5.32
N MET A 66 -10.75 -4.97 -6.40
CA MET A 66 -12.19 -5.20 -6.46
C MET A 66 -12.54 -6.69 -6.32
N GLU A 67 -11.74 -7.58 -6.91
CA GLU A 67 -11.89 -9.04 -6.78
C GLU A 67 -11.59 -9.54 -5.34
N GLU A 68 -10.65 -8.95 -4.63
CA GLU A 68 -10.37 -9.27 -3.22
C GLU A 68 -11.49 -8.80 -2.30
N LEU A 69 -12.05 -7.64 -2.59
CA LEU A 69 -13.14 -7.06 -1.81
C LEU A 69 -14.50 -7.67 -2.15
N GLY A 70 -14.64 -8.29 -3.32
CA GLY A 70 -15.92 -8.80 -3.82
C GLY A 70 -16.88 -7.67 -4.21
N PHE A 71 -16.36 -6.54 -4.67
CA PHE A 71 -17.15 -5.41 -5.11
C PHE A 71 -17.47 -5.48 -6.60
N ASP A 72 -18.65 -5.00 -6.96
CA ASP A 72 -19.08 -4.89 -8.36
C ASP A 72 -18.35 -3.74 -9.07
N TYR A 73 -18.02 -3.98 -10.34
CA TYR A 73 -17.41 -2.97 -11.22
C TYR A 73 -17.65 -3.33 -12.68
N GLU A 74 -17.57 -2.33 -13.54
CA GLU A 74 -17.49 -2.49 -14.99
C GLU A 74 -16.03 -2.42 -15.44
N LEU A 75 -15.63 -3.27 -16.39
CA LEU A 75 -14.28 -3.28 -16.97
C LEU A 75 -14.34 -2.91 -18.45
N VAL A 76 -13.74 -1.77 -18.80
CA VAL A 76 -13.75 -1.23 -20.15
C VAL A 76 -12.36 -1.30 -20.75
N TYR A 77 -12.20 -2.10 -21.81
CA TYR A 77 -10.99 -2.19 -22.62
C TYR A 77 -11.27 -2.92 -23.94
N THR A 78 -10.38 -2.81 -24.91
CA THR A 78 -10.41 -3.61 -26.13
C THR A 78 -9.35 -4.70 -26.00
N ARG A 79 -9.82 -5.96 -25.90
CA ARG A 79 -8.99 -7.13 -25.73
C ARG A 79 -7.94 -7.24 -26.85
N GLY A 80 -6.68 -7.40 -26.48
CA GLY A 80 -5.58 -7.53 -27.42
C GLY A 80 -5.15 -6.21 -28.10
N ASP A 81 -5.84 -5.09 -27.82
CA ASP A 81 -5.54 -3.79 -28.43
C ASP A 81 -5.34 -2.69 -27.39
N LEU A 82 -4.07 -2.47 -27.02
CA LEU A 82 -3.70 -1.39 -26.09
C LEU A 82 -3.97 0.01 -26.66
N GLY A 83 -3.92 0.15 -28.00
CA GLY A 83 -4.17 1.43 -28.65
C GLY A 83 -5.63 1.86 -28.55
N ALA A 84 -6.56 0.97 -28.87
CA ALA A 84 -7.99 1.20 -28.72
C ALA A 84 -8.38 1.38 -27.24
N SER A 85 -7.83 0.58 -26.33
CA SER A 85 -8.05 0.73 -24.88
C SER A 85 -7.55 2.10 -24.39
N MET A 86 -6.40 2.57 -24.84
CA MET A 86 -5.88 3.89 -24.50
C MET A 86 -6.72 5.02 -25.11
N ALA A 87 -7.30 4.82 -26.31
CA ALA A 87 -8.19 5.80 -26.92
C ALA A 87 -9.46 5.99 -26.07
N ALA A 88 -10.02 4.92 -25.52
CA ALA A 88 -11.15 5.00 -24.58
C ALA A 88 -10.80 5.80 -23.31
N ILE A 89 -9.60 5.61 -22.74
CA ILE A 89 -9.13 6.42 -21.60
C ILE A 89 -9.02 7.90 -21.96
N ARG A 90 -8.45 8.22 -23.13
CA ARG A 90 -8.32 9.63 -23.60
C ARG A 90 -9.68 10.30 -23.82
N ALA A 91 -10.66 9.53 -24.26
CA ALA A 91 -12.01 10.05 -24.54
C ALA A 91 -12.72 10.56 -23.27
N LEU A 92 -12.27 10.18 -22.07
CA LEU A 92 -12.76 10.72 -20.80
C LEU A 92 -12.37 12.18 -20.54
N GLY A 93 -11.40 12.71 -21.29
CA GLY A 93 -10.99 14.12 -21.21
C GLY A 93 -10.18 14.49 -19.96
N HIS A 94 -9.68 13.52 -19.18
CA HIS A 94 -8.80 13.81 -18.06
C HIS A 94 -7.43 14.28 -18.58
N GLU A 95 -6.82 15.29 -17.93
CA GLU A 95 -5.53 15.89 -18.36
C GLU A 95 -4.37 14.89 -18.32
N MET A 96 -4.45 13.87 -17.50
CA MET A 96 -3.49 12.76 -17.40
C MET A 96 -4.13 11.44 -17.84
N PRO A 97 -4.25 11.15 -19.15
CA PRO A 97 -4.79 9.89 -19.63
C PRO A 97 -3.79 8.75 -19.41
N MET A 98 -4.01 7.95 -18.39
CA MET A 98 -3.12 6.86 -17.96
C MET A 98 -3.92 5.68 -17.40
N ALA A 99 -3.27 4.53 -17.24
CA ALA A 99 -3.84 3.37 -16.56
C ALA A 99 -3.22 3.19 -15.17
N PRO A 100 -4.06 3.07 -14.08
CA PRO A 100 -5.53 3.05 -14.11
C PRO A 100 -6.15 4.42 -14.32
N THR A 101 -7.29 4.46 -15.03
CA THR A 101 -8.26 5.52 -14.94
C THR A 101 -9.59 4.87 -14.49
N VAL A 102 -10.22 5.41 -13.48
CA VAL A 102 -11.43 4.87 -12.88
C VAL A 102 -12.51 5.95 -12.87
N GLN A 103 -13.67 5.65 -13.45
CA GLN A 103 -14.88 6.43 -13.21
C GLN A 103 -15.54 5.91 -11.93
N TYR A 104 -15.67 6.80 -10.96
CA TYR A 104 -16.25 6.54 -9.65
C TYR A 104 -17.44 7.49 -9.45
N GLY A 105 -18.64 6.98 -9.72
CA GLY A 105 -19.81 7.85 -9.88
C GLY A 105 -19.55 8.90 -10.97
N ASP A 106 -19.63 10.18 -10.61
CA ASP A 106 -19.40 11.29 -11.53
C ASP A 106 -17.93 11.77 -11.58
N GLN A 107 -17.02 11.12 -10.84
CA GLN A 107 -15.62 11.53 -10.74
C GLN A 107 -14.73 10.63 -11.60
N ILE A 108 -13.71 11.22 -12.24
CA ILE A 108 -12.63 10.47 -12.89
C ILE A 108 -11.40 10.50 -11.97
N LEU A 109 -10.94 9.32 -11.60
CA LEU A 109 -9.81 9.12 -10.69
C LEU A 109 -8.64 8.49 -11.45
N VAL A 110 -7.44 8.95 -11.12
CA VAL A 110 -6.16 8.38 -11.56
C VAL A 110 -5.30 8.09 -10.33
N GLU A 111 -4.12 7.49 -10.53
CA GLU A 111 -3.20 7.05 -9.47
C GLU A 111 -3.70 5.83 -8.67
N SER A 112 -3.10 4.68 -8.96
CA SER A 112 -3.54 3.40 -8.37
C SER A 112 -3.53 3.38 -6.84
N GLY A 113 -2.51 3.95 -6.20
CA GLY A 113 -2.41 4.03 -4.73
C GLY A 113 -3.54 4.86 -4.15
N ALA A 114 -3.77 6.07 -4.68
CA ALA A 114 -4.83 6.96 -4.22
C ALA A 114 -6.24 6.36 -4.39
N ILE A 115 -6.47 5.69 -5.53
CA ILE A 115 -7.74 4.99 -5.78
C ILE A 115 -7.95 3.87 -4.75
N MET A 116 -6.91 3.07 -4.49
CA MET A 116 -6.97 1.97 -3.53
C MET A 116 -7.22 2.47 -2.11
N GLU A 117 -6.45 3.43 -1.64
CA GLU A 117 -6.63 4.03 -0.31
C GLU A 117 -8.03 4.61 -0.14
N MET A 118 -8.54 5.34 -1.13
CA MET A 118 -9.87 5.93 -1.09
C MET A 118 -10.97 4.84 -1.02
N ILE A 119 -10.86 3.77 -1.82
CA ILE A 119 -11.82 2.66 -1.80
C ILE A 119 -11.78 1.96 -0.44
N LEU A 120 -10.60 1.64 0.08
CA LEU A 120 -10.45 0.96 1.36
C LEU A 120 -11.02 1.80 2.50
N HIS A 121 -10.65 3.07 2.61
CA HIS A 121 -11.12 3.94 3.70
C HIS A 121 -12.63 4.16 3.68
N ARG A 122 -13.24 4.27 2.49
CA ARG A 122 -14.68 4.59 2.38
C ARG A 122 -15.57 3.37 2.42
N HIS A 123 -15.14 2.26 1.82
CA HIS A 123 -16.02 1.14 1.49
C HIS A 123 -15.61 -0.18 2.14
N ALA A 124 -14.38 -0.29 2.60
CA ALA A 124 -13.84 -1.51 3.17
C ALA A 124 -12.89 -1.22 4.35
N PRO A 125 -13.32 -0.44 5.36
CA PRO A 125 -12.47 -0.15 6.50
C PRO A 125 -11.98 -1.46 7.13
N GLU A 126 -10.71 -1.47 7.55
CA GLU A 126 -10.03 -2.63 8.17
C GLU A 126 -9.89 -3.87 7.26
N ARG A 127 -10.16 -3.75 5.97
CA ARG A 127 -9.89 -4.80 4.98
C ARG A 127 -8.69 -4.45 4.14
N LEU A 128 -7.78 -5.39 3.94
CA LEU A 128 -6.56 -5.24 3.13
C LEU A 128 -5.64 -4.08 3.55
N ALA A 129 -5.82 -3.58 4.76
CA ALA A 129 -4.96 -2.59 5.39
C ALA A 129 -4.98 -2.82 6.91
N PRO A 130 -3.86 -2.63 7.62
CA PRO A 130 -3.88 -2.59 9.08
C PRO A 130 -4.74 -1.43 9.58
N ALA A 131 -5.25 -1.54 10.82
CA ALA A 131 -5.93 -0.43 11.48
C ALA A 131 -4.99 0.78 11.64
N LEU A 132 -5.51 2.00 11.58
CA LEU A 132 -4.72 3.24 11.64
C LEU A 132 -3.84 3.36 12.88
N ASP A 133 -4.26 2.76 13.99
CA ASP A 133 -3.54 2.72 15.26
C ASP A 133 -2.69 1.45 15.45
N SER A 134 -2.67 0.56 14.46
CA SER A 134 -1.80 -0.63 14.45
C SER A 134 -0.33 -0.24 14.36
N ALA A 135 0.53 -1.00 15.04
CA ALA A 135 1.98 -0.88 14.90
C ALA A 135 2.48 -1.13 13.46
N ASP A 136 1.74 -1.92 12.68
CA ASP A 136 2.09 -2.29 11.31
C ASP A 136 1.69 -1.21 10.29
N TYR A 137 0.82 -0.26 10.66
CA TYR A 137 0.31 0.73 9.72
C TYR A 137 1.38 1.61 9.07
N PRO A 138 2.40 2.14 9.79
CA PRO A 138 3.44 2.94 9.17
C PRO A 138 4.24 2.18 8.12
N GLU A 139 4.52 0.90 8.34
CA GLU A 139 5.25 0.06 7.42
C GLU A 139 4.41 -0.32 6.20
N TYR A 140 3.15 -0.71 6.41
CA TYR A 140 2.17 -0.88 5.33
C TYR A 140 2.10 0.36 4.43
N LEU A 141 1.96 1.54 5.01
CA LEU A 141 1.88 2.80 4.26
C LEU A 141 3.16 3.08 3.47
N MET A 142 4.32 2.81 4.08
CA MET A 142 5.61 2.90 3.40
C MET A 142 5.64 2.02 2.15
N TRP A 143 5.23 0.76 2.22
CA TRP A 143 5.21 -0.15 1.07
C TRP A 143 4.19 0.25 0.00
N MET A 144 3.02 0.78 0.39
CA MET A 144 2.05 1.35 -0.54
C MET A 144 2.70 2.42 -1.44
N HIS A 145 3.49 3.31 -0.88
CA HIS A 145 4.14 4.41 -1.60
C HIS A 145 5.49 4.02 -2.21
N TYR A 146 6.22 3.09 -1.59
CA TYR A 146 7.50 2.59 -2.11
C TYR A 146 7.36 1.99 -3.50
N SER A 147 6.25 1.32 -3.78
CA SER A 147 5.99 0.60 -5.04
C SER A 147 6.16 1.48 -6.27
N GLU A 148 5.65 2.73 -6.26
CA GLU A 148 5.78 3.68 -7.37
C GLU A 148 6.87 4.71 -7.13
N GLY A 149 6.93 5.30 -5.92
CA GLY A 149 7.82 6.41 -5.61
C GLY A 149 9.30 6.04 -5.62
N SER A 150 9.63 4.82 -5.23
CA SER A 150 11.02 4.34 -5.19
C SER A 150 11.28 3.20 -6.15
N LEU A 151 10.54 2.10 -6.03
CA LEU A 151 10.82 0.87 -6.77
C LEU A 151 10.58 1.06 -8.28
N ALA A 152 9.35 1.34 -8.70
CA ALA A 152 9.02 1.50 -10.12
C ALA A 152 9.79 2.66 -10.76
N ALA A 153 9.93 3.78 -10.04
CA ALA A 153 10.67 4.94 -10.54
C ALA A 153 12.12 4.59 -10.89
N ARG A 154 12.81 3.83 -10.01
CA ARG A 154 14.20 3.40 -10.26
C ARG A 154 14.28 2.33 -11.34
N LEU A 155 13.41 1.33 -11.34
CA LEU A 155 13.37 0.29 -12.37
C LEU A 155 13.20 0.89 -13.78
N PHE A 156 12.24 1.80 -13.95
CA PHE A 156 12.03 2.43 -15.26
C PHE A 156 13.13 3.42 -15.64
N SER A 157 13.77 4.08 -14.68
CA SER A 157 14.94 4.93 -14.94
C SER A 157 16.13 4.11 -15.40
N ASP A 158 16.43 3.00 -14.72
CA ASP A 158 17.47 2.04 -15.08
C ASP A 158 17.20 1.45 -16.48
N TYR A 159 15.98 0.99 -16.71
CA TYR A 159 15.55 0.46 -18.00
C TYR A 159 15.75 1.48 -19.15
N ARG A 160 15.35 2.74 -18.96
CA ARG A 160 15.51 3.79 -19.96
C ARG A 160 16.98 4.09 -20.23
N ALA A 161 17.81 4.20 -19.18
CA ALA A 161 19.24 4.40 -19.30
C ALA A 161 19.88 3.28 -20.16
N TRP A 162 19.55 2.02 -19.88
CA TRP A 162 20.00 0.87 -20.65
C TRP A 162 19.56 0.88 -22.11
N ARG A 163 18.33 1.31 -22.37
CA ARG A 163 17.79 1.38 -23.73
C ARG A 163 18.42 2.48 -24.58
N ILE A 164 18.88 3.56 -23.96
CA ILE A 164 19.52 4.68 -24.63
C ILE A 164 21.00 4.38 -24.84
N GLN A 165 21.68 4.05 -23.78
CA GLN A 165 23.10 3.71 -23.78
C GLN A 165 23.40 2.76 -22.61
N PRO A 166 23.65 1.46 -22.88
CA PRO A 166 23.99 0.51 -21.84
C PRO A 166 25.21 1.00 -21.05
N PRO A 167 25.13 1.15 -19.74
CA PRO A 167 26.23 1.64 -18.93
C PRO A 167 27.34 0.59 -18.85
N THR A 168 28.61 1.02 -18.88
CA THR A 168 29.77 0.16 -18.69
C THR A 168 30.02 -0.18 -17.23
N ALA A 169 29.40 0.58 -16.30
CA ALA A 169 29.43 0.35 -14.87
C ALA A 169 28.07 0.65 -14.26
N ARG A 170 27.75 0.02 -13.14
CA ARG A 170 26.50 0.31 -12.42
C ARG A 170 26.57 1.64 -11.69
N SER A 171 25.44 2.36 -11.75
CA SER A 171 25.27 3.58 -10.97
C SER A 171 24.42 3.30 -9.74
N PRO A 172 24.83 3.69 -8.53
CA PRO A 172 23.99 3.54 -7.33
C PRO A 172 22.71 4.38 -7.38
N LEU A 173 22.62 5.33 -8.32
CA LEU A 173 21.42 6.16 -8.50
C LEU A 173 20.31 5.44 -9.29
N VAL A 174 20.66 4.43 -10.09
CA VAL A 174 19.73 3.68 -10.96
C VAL A 174 19.95 2.16 -10.81
N ASP A 175 20.31 1.72 -9.63
CA ASP A 175 20.54 0.30 -9.35
C ASP A 175 19.22 -0.40 -9.02
N SER A 176 18.70 -1.13 -10.00
CA SER A 176 17.49 -1.95 -9.86
C SER A 176 17.62 -3.02 -8.77
N GLU A 177 18.81 -3.61 -8.60
CA GLU A 177 19.02 -4.65 -7.59
C GLU A 177 18.94 -4.11 -6.17
N ALA A 178 19.44 -2.89 -5.93
CA ALA A 178 19.41 -2.28 -4.61
C ALA A 178 17.97 -2.06 -4.10
N VAL A 179 17.07 -1.61 -5.00
CA VAL A 179 15.67 -1.39 -4.62
C VAL A 179 14.88 -2.70 -4.49
N VAL A 180 15.21 -3.73 -5.26
CA VAL A 180 14.62 -5.06 -5.08
C VAL A 180 15.17 -5.74 -3.83
N GLN A 181 16.46 -5.54 -3.49
CA GLN A 181 17.09 -6.08 -2.28
C GLN A 181 16.41 -5.58 -1.00
N PHE A 182 15.92 -4.35 -0.98
CA PHE A 182 15.17 -3.85 0.16
C PHE A 182 13.88 -4.65 0.39
N ALA A 183 13.15 -4.98 -0.68
CA ALA A 183 11.98 -5.85 -0.60
C ALA A 183 12.36 -7.29 -0.21
N GLU A 184 13.44 -7.83 -0.76
CA GLU A 184 13.97 -9.16 -0.43
C GLU A 184 14.28 -9.31 1.05
N ASN A 185 14.99 -8.32 1.62
CA ASN A 185 15.37 -8.32 3.03
C ASN A 185 14.14 -8.28 3.94
N PHE A 186 13.14 -7.48 3.59
CA PHE A 186 11.89 -7.40 4.33
C PHE A 186 11.11 -8.71 4.32
N LEU A 187 10.99 -9.34 3.15
CA LEU A 187 10.29 -10.61 2.98
C LEU A 187 11.03 -11.82 3.56
N ALA A 188 12.29 -11.68 3.97
CA ALA A 188 13.00 -12.70 4.74
C ALA A 188 12.44 -12.87 6.16
N GLU A 189 11.80 -11.83 6.71
CA GLU A 189 11.26 -11.79 8.07
C GLU A 189 9.73 -11.63 8.11
N ASN A 190 9.11 -11.29 6.97
CA ASN A 190 7.68 -11.01 6.90
C ASN A 190 7.02 -11.82 5.77
N GLU A 191 5.81 -12.29 6.01
CA GLU A 191 5.07 -13.06 5.01
C GLU A 191 4.52 -12.17 3.89
N TRP A 192 4.08 -10.95 4.23
CA TRP A 192 3.43 -9.99 3.32
C TRP A 192 3.95 -8.57 3.56
N PHE A 193 3.80 -7.68 2.57
CA PHE A 193 4.15 -6.27 2.71
C PHE A 193 3.25 -5.48 3.68
N GLY A 194 2.15 -6.06 4.14
CA GLY A 194 1.32 -5.56 5.23
C GLY A 194 1.64 -6.18 6.59
N GLY A 195 2.73 -6.94 6.71
CA GLY A 195 3.12 -7.67 7.90
C GLY A 195 2.69 -9.14 7.84
N GLU A 196 1.90 -9.61 8.80
CA GLU A 196 1.47 -11.02 8.86
C GLU A 196 0.34 -11.37 7.87
N VAL A 197 -0.37 -10.38 7.34
CA VAL A 197 -1.53 -10.59 6.48
C VAL A 197 -1.40 -9.88 5.15
N PHE A 198 -1.96 -10.49 4.10
CA PHE A 198 -2.03 -9.91 2.78
C PHE A 198 -2.79 -8.58 2.79
N SER A 199 -2.25 -7.58 2.11
CA SER A 199 -2.75 -6.21 2.11
C SER A 199 -2.73 -5.56 0.72
N ALA A 200 -3.22 -4.33 0.63
CA ALA A 200 -3.12 -3.53 -0.58
C ALA A 200 -1.67 -3.19 -0.94
N ALA A 201 -0.74 -3.19 0.02
CA ALA A 201 0.68 -3.03 -0.27
C ALA A 201 1.21 -4.17 -1.16
N ASP A 202 0.75 -5.41 -0.95
CA ASP A 202 1.10 -6.56 -1.80
C ASP A 202 0.57 -6.38 -3.23
N ILE A 203 -0.66 -5.87 -3.36
CA ILE A 203 -1.24 -5.56 -4.68
C ILE A 203 -0.40 -4.49 -5.40
N MET A 204 0.04 -3.47 -4.67
CA MET A 204 0.88 -2.40 -5.22
C MET A 204 2.26 -2.90 -5.65
N MET A 205 2.88 -3.75 -4.84
CA MET A 205 4.26 -4.22 -5.04
C MET A 205 4.39 -5.25 -6.18
N LEU A 206 3.34 -6.02 -6.50
CA LEU A 206 3.44 -7.09 -7.49
C LEU A 206 3.82 -6.58 -8.89
N PHE A 207 3.22 -5.48 -9.34
CA PHE A 207 3.51 -4.94 -10.67
C PHE A 207 4.98 -4.55 -10.87
N PRO A 208 5.61 -3.70 -10.03
CA PRO A 208 7.02 -3.34 -10.23
C PRO A 208 7.99 -4.51 -10.04
N LEU A 209 7.73 -5.45 -9.12
CA LEU A 209 8.57 -6.62 -8.96
C LEU A 209 8.47 -7.56 -10.18
N ASN A 210 7.29 -7.71 -10.79
CA ASN A 210 7.14 -8.40 -12.06
C ASN A 210 7.87 -7.69 -13.21
N VAL A 211 7.85 -6.36 -13.25
CA VAL A 211 8.62 -5.57 -14.23
C VAL A 211 10.11 -5.82 -14.09
N ALA A 212 10.63 -5.87 -12.87
CA ALA A 212 12.06 -6.09 -12.61
C ALA A 212 12.57 -7.39 -13.24
N THR A 213 11.83 -8.49 -13.09
CA THR A 213 12.20 -9.80 -13.66
C THR A 213 11.85 -9.91 -15.15
N THR A 214 10.66 -9.43 -15.57
CA THR A 214 10.21 -9.50 -16.97
C THR A 214 11.13 -8.72 -17.91
N LEU A 215 11.66 -7.59 -17.48
CA LEU A 215 12.61 -6.78 -18.27
C LEU A 215 14.07 -7.21 -18.07
N ALA A 216 14.33 -8.27 -17.30
CA ALA A 216 15.67 -8.73 -16.95
C ALA A 216 16.53 -7.66 -16.25
N LEU A 217 15.91 -6.74 -15.53
CA LEU A 217 16.60 -5.75 -14.69
C LEU A 217 17.24 -6.39 -13.46
N VAL A 218 16.65 -7.48 -12.98
CA VAL A 218 17.22 -8.33 -11.92
C VAL A 218 17.12 -9.80 -12.34
N ASP A 219 18.00 -10.62 -11.77
CA ASP A 219 17.89 -12.07 -11.87
C ASP A 219 16.99 -12.57 -10.72
N GLU A 220 15.87 -13.21 -11.06
CA GLU A 220 14.88 -13.70 -10.09
C GLU A 220 15.50 -14.70 -9.09
N ALA A 221 16.45 -15.52 -9.54
CA ALA A 221 17.11 -16.50 -8.67
C ALA A 221 17.95 -15.85 -7.55
N SER A 222 18.29 -14.57 -7.70
CA SER A 222 19.01 -13.78 -6.68
C SER A 222 18.09 -13.25 -5.57
N PHE A 223 16.76 -13.39 -5.69
CA PHE A 223 15.75 -12.82 -4.79
C PHE A 223 14.68 -13.87 -4.42
N PRO A 224 15.08 -14.95 -3.69
CA PRO A 224 14.21 -16.09 -3.41
C PRO A 224 12.98 -15.73 -2.56
N ASN A 225 13.10 -14.80 -1.59
CA ASN A 225 11.95 -14.41 -0.77
C ASN A 225 10.92 -13.62 -1.59
N VAL A 226 11.37 -12.76 -2.51
CA VAL A 226 10.48 -12.08 -3.47
C VAL A 226 9.79 -13.11 -4.37
N ALA A 227 10.52 -14.13 -4.87
CA ALA A 227 9.95 -15.17 -5.71
C ALA A 227 8.89 -16.00 -4.96
N ASP A 228 9.15 -16.38 -3.72
CA ASP A 228 8.22 -17.13 -2.86
C ASP A 228 6.98 -16.30 -2.51
N TRP A 229 7.16 -15.03 -2.15
CA TRP A 229 6.06 -14.11 -1.92
C TRP A 229 5.18 -13.93 -3.16
N LYS A 230 5.80 -13.73 -4.33
CA LYS A 230 5.10 -13.61 -5.60
C LYS A 230 4.26 -14.86 -5.89
N ALA A 231 4.82 -16.05 -5.69
CA ALA A 231 4.10 -17.30 -5.89
C ALA A 231 2.84 -17.39 -4.97
N ARG A 232 2.96 -16.97 -3.71
CA ARG A 232 1.81 -16.90 -2.78
C ARG A 232 0.77 -15.88 -3.23
N ALA A 233 1.20 -14.68 -3.64
CA ALA A 233 0.32 -13.62 -4.12
C ALA A 233 -0.46 -14.05 -5.37
N GLU A 234 0.22 -14.67 -6.34
CA GLU A 234 -0.37 -15.16 -7.59
C GLU A 234 -1.25 -16.42 -7.41
N ALA A 235 -1.06 -17.16 -6.32
CA ALA A 235 -1.91 -18.32 -5.99
C ALA A 235 -3.30 -17.90 -5.50
N ARG A 236 -3.51 -16.65 -5.09
CA ARG A 236 -4.77 -16.16 -4.53
C ARG A 236 -5.94 -16.29 -5.52
N PRO A 237 -7.11 -16.75 -5.07
CA PRO A 237 -8.27 -16.90 -5.96
C PRO A 237 -8.68 -15.60 -6.64
N ALA A 238 -8.60 -14.46 -5.95
CA ALA A 238 -8.94 -13.14 -6.50
C ALA A 238 -7.95 -12.71 -7.59
N TYR A 239 -6.65 -12.98 -7.43
CA TYR A 239 -5.66 -12.74 -8.48
C TYR A 239 -5.98 -13.54 -9.76
N LYS A 240 -6.34 -14.82 -9.62
CA LYS A 240 -6.72 -15.66 -10.75
C LYS A 240 -7.99 -15.16 -11.45
N ARG A 241 -9.00 -14.67 -10.69
CA ARG A 241 -10.18 -14.03 -11.27
C ARG A 241 -9.83 -12.74 -12.00
N MET A 242 -8.96 -11.91 -11.41
CA MET A 242 -8.43 -10.70 -12.06
C MET A 242 -7.78 -11.04 -13.40
N LEU A 243 -6.88 -12.02 -13.45
CA LEU A 243 -6.24 -12.44 -14.70
C LEU A 243 -7.25 -12.90 -15.75
N ALA A 244 -8.22 -13.71 -15.36
CA ALA A 244 -9.26 -14.21 -16.27
C ALA A 244 -10.12 -13.10 -16.89
N LYS A 245 -10.30 -11.98 -16.18
CA LYS A 245 -11.07 -10.82 -16.65
C LYS A 245 -10.22 -9.77 -17.38
N ALA A 246 -9.06 -9.47 -16.82
CA ALA A 246 -8.23 -8.34 -17.24
C ALA A 246 -7.13 -8.72 -18.24
N ARG A 247 -6.77 -10.00 -18.34
CA ARG A 247 -5.69 -10.47 -19.22
C ARG A 247 -5.90 -11.92 -19.66
N PRO A 248 -7.03 -12.24 -20.28
CA PRO A 248 -7.40 -13.62 -20.58
C PRO A 248 -6.48 -14.32 -21.59
N ASP A 249 -5.79 -13.55 -22.46
CA ASP A 249 -4.87 -14.06 -23.49
C ASP A 249 -3.39 -13.95 -23.06
N GLY A 250 -3.13 -13.63 -21.82
CA GLY A 250 -1.76 -13.41 -21.32
C GLY A 250 -1.23 -12.03 -21.61
N MET A 251 0.09 -11.86 -21.55
CA MET A 251 0.76 -10.56 -21.68
C MET A 251 0.80 -10.09 -23.12
N ILE A 252 0.35 -8.89 -23.38
CA ILE A 252 0.46 -8.22 -24.70
C ILE A 252 1.35 -6.97 -24.59
N GLY A 253 2.02 -6.64 -25.70
CA GLY A 253 2.82 -5.41 -25.83
C GLY A 253 3.91 -5.31 -24.75
N SER A 254 4.65 -6.40 -24.50
CA SER A 254 5.78 -6.40 -23.57
C SER A 254 6.92 -5.53 -24.10
N LEU A 255 7.57 -4.81 -23.18
CA LEU A 255 8.81 -4.08 -23.51
C LEU A 255 9.96 -5.07 -23.75
N PRO A 256 10.94 -4.74 -24.63
CA PRO A 256 12.11 -5.59 -24.85
C PRO A 256 12.91 -5.80 -23.56
N LYS A 257 13.40 -7.01 -23.36
CA LYS A 257 14.31 -7.33 -22.25
C LYS A 257 15.66 -6.63 -22.44
N ILE A 258 16.36 -6.39 -21.33
CA ILE A 258 17.77 -6.00 -21.35
C ILE A 258 18.58 -7.25 -21.61
N GLU A 259 19.36 -7.27 -22.71
CA GLU A 259 20.11 -8.45 -23.15
C GLU A 259 21.47 -8.60 -22.42
N GLN A 260 22.08 -7.50 -22.00
CA GLN A 260 23.39 -7.50 -21.34
C GLN A 260 23.37 -6.58 -20.12
N ARG A 261 23.78 -7.11 -18.98
CA ARG A 261 24.01 -6.33 -17.76
C ARG A 261 25.49 -6.35 -17.38
N PRO A 262 26.08 -5.24 -16.97
CA PRO A 262 27.38 -5.30 -16.33
C PRO A 262 27.28 -6.17 -15.06
N PRO A 263 28.36 -6.90 -14.72
CA PRO A 263 28.35 -7.66 -13.48
C PRO A 263 28.06 -6.75 -12.29
N ALA A 264 27.43 -7.34 -11.26
CA ALA A 264 27.26 -6.65 -10.00
C ALA A 264 28.63 -6.23 -9.48
N GLY A 265 28.79 -4.93 -9.20
CA GLY A 265 29.96 -4.46 -8.46
C GLY A 265 29.97 -5.06 -7.04
N PRO A 266 31.09 -5.00 -6.31
CA PRO A 266 31.09 -5.38 -4.90
C PRO A 266 30.07 -4.52 -4.16
N ARG A 267 29.24 -5.21 -3.38
CA ARG A 267 28.25 -4.60 -2.46
C ARG A 267 28.93 -4.14 -1.20
#